data_4522307406e1890b8d980a272e63eb26
#
_entry.id   4522307406e1890b8d980a272e63eb26
#
_cell.length_a   1.000
_cell.length_b   1.000
_cell.length_c   1.000
_cell.angle_alpha   90.00
_cell.angle_beta   90.00
_cell.angle_gamma   90.00
#
_symmetry.space_group_name_H-M   'P 1'
#
loop_
_entity.id
_entity.type
_entity.pdbx_description
1 polymer ?
#
loop_
_entity_poly.entity_id
_entity_poly.type
_entity_poly.pdbx_seq_one_letter_code
_entity_poly.pdbx_strand_id
1 'polypeptide(L)'
;MKKGIGIGIEDFSEIIKENCYYIDKTKWIEEILEDKSKIKLFTRPRRFGKTLNMSMLKYFFDIENKEENKKLFSGLDIEKSEYMSEQGQYPVIFISLKSIKAKTWEEAIQEIRLLVLELFSEYKYLLEDLDEYDLPRFKKYLLGNADFSELKNALLFLTRVLFQKYKKEVILLIDEYDSPLISAYEHHYYSDVIAFFKVFYGEALKTNQYLKMGVMTGIIRVIKAGIFSDLNNLRVYSILDRQYPDFFGFNGEEVEKALKDFDIEYKLSDVKLWYNGYKFGNSEVYNPWSILNFLKDGKLASYWIDTSGNFLINQILKNTDSEIMETLEALFNGETVEENISGNSDLSSLLGQEEIWELLLFSGYLTIDEKIGEDYEDVYSLRLPNREVREFFRKKFIDVNFGESMFRKAMEGLKNLKFDIFQKYLQNILLKSTSFMDTKNEDFYHGLVLGMMFYLDNHYYVKSNEESGLGRYDVVIEPKNKNNRGFILEFKVVKNEDDLEKVSEEAIEQIIEKKYDIGLRDRGIKDVTFVGVAFCGKVVKVSYR
;
A
#
# COMPACT_ATOMS: atom_id res chain seq x y z
N MET A 1 31.63 -3.54 -16.57
CA MET A 1 30.34 -3.06 -17.12
C MET A 1 29.39 -2.84 -15.97
N LYS A 2 28.67 -1.72 -15.95
CA LYS A 2 27.59 -1.53 -14.96
C LYS A 2 26.51 -2.59 -15.18
N LYS A 3 26.03 -3.22 -14.09
CA LYS A 3 24.91 -4.15 -14.17
C LYS A 3 23.64 -3.42 -14.60
N GLY A 4 22.79 -4.06 -15.39
CA GLY A 4 21.49 -3.54 -15.76
C GLY A 4 20.52 -3.49 -14.57
N ILE A 5 19.52 -2.59 -14.61
CA ILE A 5 18.45 -2.57 -13.60
C ILE A 5 17.23 -3.30 -14.15
N GLY A 6 16.89 -4.42 -13.54
CA GLY A 6 15.77 -5.29 -13.94
C GLY A 6 14.43 -4.78 -13.39
N ILE A 7 13.88 -3.70 -13.96
CA ILE A 7 12.57 -3.19 -13.52
C ILE A 7 11.47 -4.17 -13.93
N GLY A 8 10.68 -4.61 -12.94
CA GLY A 8 9.54 -5.51 -13.16
C GLY A 8 9.89 -6.99 -13.25
N ILE A 9 11.16 -7.36 -13.14
CA ILE A 9 11.57 -8.77 -13.02
C ILE A 9 11.26 -9.23 -11.58
N GLU A 10 10.41 -10.24 -11.47
CA GLU A 10 9.94 -10.80 -10.19
C GLU A 10 10.54 -12.21 -9.93
N ASP A 11 11.29 -12.75 -10.89
CA ASP A 11 11.94 -14.07 -10.81
C ASP A 11 13.44 -13.94 -10.49
N PHE A 12 13.88 -14.64 -9.44
CA PHE A 12 15.27 -14.61 -8.98
C PHE A 12 16.26 -15.18 -10.02
N SER A 13 15.88 -16.27 -10.69
CA SER A 13 16.74 -16.89 -11.71
C SER A 13 16.95 -15.96 -12.90
N GLU A 14 15.90 -15.22 -13.29
CA GLU A 14 15.98 -14.22 -14.36
C GLU A 14 16.91 -13.06 -13.98
N ILE A 15 16.76 -12.49 -12.76
CA ILE A 15 17.63 -11.43 -12.24
C ILE A 15 19.12 -11.83 -12.31
N ILE A 16 19.43 -13.04 -11.86
CA ILE A 16 20.82 -13.53 -11.82
C ILE A 16 21.35 -13.85 -13.23
N LYS A 17 20.57 -14.56 -14.06
CA LYS A 17 20.99 -14.95 -15.42
C LYS A 17 21.18 -13.76 -16.36
N GLU A 18 20.30 -12.75 -16.26
CA GLU A 18 20.41 -11.51 -17.02
C GLU A 18 21.47 -10.55 -16.44
N ASN A 19 22.19 -10.98 -15.40
CA ASN A 19 23.22 -10.18 -14.72
C ASN A 19 22.69 -8.78 -14.29
N CYS A 20 21.45 -8.74 -13.81
CA CYS A 20 20.85 -7.53 -13.28
C CYS A 20 21.46 -7.14 -11.91
N TYR A 21 21.31 -5.87 -11.55
CA TYR A 21 21.69 -5.39 -10.23
C TYR A 21 20.76 -6.03 -9.18
N TYR A 22 21.36 -6.77 -8.27
CA TYR A 22 20.66 -7.46 -7.19
C TYR A 22 21.27 -7.07 -5.84
N ILE A 23 20.43 -6.65 -4.91
CA ILE A 23 20.81 -6.44 -3.51
C ILE A 23 20.56 -7.75 -2.79
N ASP A 24 21.64 -8.34 -2.28
CA ASP A 24 21.62 -9.68 -1.74
C ASP A 24 20.75 -9.79 -0.46
N LYS A 25 19.74 -10.63 -0.52
CA LYS A 25 18.82 -10.95 0.59
C LYS A 25 18.87 -12.44 0.96
N THR A 26 19.89 -13.17 0.47
CA THR A 26 19.96 -14.63 0.66
C THR A 26 20.13 -15.06 2.12
N LYS A 27 20.56 -14.18 3.03
CA LYS A 27 20.52 -14.42 4.48
C LYS A 27 19.13 -14.71 5.03
N TRP A 28 18.08 -14.30 4.31
CA TRP A 28 16.71 -14.67 4.68
C TRP A 28 16.49 -16.18 4.70
N ILE A 29 17.20 -16.92 3.85
CA ILE A 29 17.17 -18.40 3.81
C ILE A 29 17.67 -18.97 5.14
N GLU A 30 18.77 -18.42 5.68
CA GLU A 30 19.32 -18.85 6.97
C GLU A 30 18.31 -18.65 8.09
N GLU A 31 17.76 -17.44 8.21
CA GLU A 31 16.78 -17.13 9.26
C GLU A 31 15.50 -17.97 9.14
N ILE A 32 15.04 -18.28 7.92
CA ILE A 32 13.90 -19.18 7.70
C ILE A 32 14.20 -20.60 8.20
N LEU A 33 15.42 -21.11 8.01
CA LEU A 33 15.83 -22.45 8.43
C LEU A 33 16.07 -22.52 9.96
N GLU A 34 16.51 -21.43 10.57
CA GLU A 34 16.66 -21.31 12.02
C GLU A 34 15.31 -21.23 12.74
N ASP A 35 14.34 -20.58 12.13
CA ASP A 35 12.98 -20.47 12.66
C ASP A 35 12.23 -21.79 12.53
N LYS A 36 11.93 -22.40 13.66
CA LYS A 36 11.26 -23.72 13.74
C LYS A 36 9.73 -23.66 13.54
N SER A 37 9.16 -22.48 13.31
CA SER A 37 7.72 -22.35 12.97
C SER A 37 7.43 -23.10 11.68
N LYS A 38 6.42 -23.99 11.70
CA LYS A 38 6.14 -24.83 10.54
C LYS A 38 5.53 -24.05 9.38
N ILE A 39 4.65 -23.09 9.68
CA ILE A 39 4.00 -22.22 8.70
C ILE A 39 4.31 -20.77 9.03
N LYS A 40 4.87 -20.05 8.05
CA LYS A 40 5.28 -18.65 8.16
C LYS A 40 4.50 -17.80 7.17
N LEU A 41 3.85 -16.74 7.64
CA LEU A 41 3.19 -15.75 6.81
C LEU A 41 3.92 -14.41 6.94
N PHE A 42 4.43 -13.91 5.84
CA PHE A 42 5.06 -12.59 5.77
C PHE A 42 4.11 -11.58 5.15
N THR A 43 3.67 -10.58 5.93
CA THR A 43 2.87 -9.48 5.42
C THR A 43 3.73 -8.23 5.27
N ARG A 44 3.83 -7.73 4.04
CA ARG A 44 4.61 -6.54 3.68
C ARG A 44 3.85 -5.73 2.64
N PRO A 45 4.01 -4.42 2.58
CA PRO A 45 3.37 -3.59 1.56
C PRO A 45 3.72 -4.04 0.14
N ARG A 46 2.98 -3.53 -0.84
CA ARG A 46 3.27 -3.81 -2.26
C ARG A 46 4.64 -3.28 -2.66
N ARG A 47 5.31 -3.97 -3.61
CA ARG A 47 6.61 -3.56 -4.19
C ARG A 47 7.81 -3.64 -3.23
N PHE A 48 7.70 -4.42 -2.14
CA PHE A 48 8.79 -4.69 -1.20
C PHE A 48 9.52 -6.03 -1.47
N GLY A 49 9.49 -6.56 -2.69
CA GLY A 49 10.28 -7.72 -3.10
C GLY A 49 9.75 -9.08 -2.65
N LYS A 50 8.48 -9.20 -2.22
CA LYS A 50 7.89 -10.48 -1.75
C LYS A 50 8.04 -11.61 -2.76
N THR A 51 7.54 -11.42 -3.98
CA THR A 51 7.56 -12.43 -5.05
C THR A 51 9.00 -12.83 -5.42
N LEU A 52 9.92 -11.86 -5.52
CA LEU A 52 11.33 -12.12 -5.81
C LEU A 52 11.97 -13.00 -4.72
N ASN A 53 11.75 -12.69 -3.46
CA ASN A 53 12.25 -13.49 -2.34
C ASN A 53 11.61 -14.89 -2.31
N MET A 54 10.32 -15.02 -2.62
CA MET A 54 9.66 -16.32 -2.73
C MET A 54 10.25 -17.16 -3.87
N SER A 55 10.52 -16.55 -5.03
CA SER A 55 11.19 -17.27 -6.13
C SER A 55 12.61 -17.68 -5.77
N MET A 56 13.34 -16.86 -5.00
CA MET A 56 14.65 -17.22 -4.45
C MET A 56 14.57 -18.48 -3.58
N LEU A 57 13.58 -18.57 -2.66
CA LEU A 57 13.37 -19.79 -1.87
C LEU A 57 13.06 -21.00 -2.74
N LYS A 58 12.21 -20.83 -3.79
CA LYS A 58 11.93 -21.91 -4.76
C LYS A 58 13.22 -22.48 -5.32
N TYR A 59 14.07 -21.65 -5.92
CA TYR A 59 15.32 -22.10 -6.54
C TYR A 59 16.34 -22.63 -5.52
N PHE A 60 16.33 -22.13 -4.29
CA PHE A 60 17.25 -22.64 -3.28
C PHE A 60 16.89 -24.06 -2.83
N PHE A 61 15.63 -24.31 -2.52
CA PHE A 61 15.23 -25.59 -1.93
C PHE A 61 14.96 -26.69 -2.95
N ASP A 62 14.56 -26.32 -4.20
CA ASP A 62 14.03 -27.27 -5.16
C ASP A 62 15.05 -28.34 -5.57
N ILE A 63 14.65 -29.60 -5.35
CA ILE A 63 15.43 -30.80 -5.69
C ILE A 63 15.54 -30.99 -7.20
N GLU A 64 14.57 -30.48 -7.95
CA GLU A 64 14.65 -30.45 -9.41
C GLU A 64 15.68 -29.42 -9.87
N ASN A 65 16.48 -29.78 -10.89
CA ASN A 65 17.51 -28.91 -11.44
C ASN A 65 18.53 -28.38 -10.41
N LYS A 66 18.75 -29.09 -9.31
CA LYS A 66 19.53 -28.61 -8.16
C LYS A 66 20.92 -28.08 -8.54
N GLU A 67 21.63 -28.70 -9.49
CA GLU A 67 22.97 -28.28 -9.91
C GLU A 67 22.93 -26.95 -10.72
N GLU A 68 21.89 -26.74 -11.52
CA GLU A 68 21.67 -25.48 -12.22
C GLU A 68 21.24 -24.37 -11.22
N ASN A 69 20.32 -24.69 -10.31
CA ASN A 69 19.87 -23.79 -9.30
C ASN A 69 20.98 -23.36 -8.34
N LYS A 70 21.90 -24.26 -8.00
CA LYS A 70 23.07 -23.96 -7.17
C LYS A 70 23.91 -22.82 -7.73
N LYS A 71 24.07 -22.75 -9.04
CA LYS A 71 24.86 -21.70 -9.71
C LYS A 71 24.28 -20.30 -9.52
N LEU A 72 22.97 -20.18 -9.27
CA LEU A 72 22.31 -18.90 -9.02
C LEU A 72 22.77 -18.22 -7.74
N PHE A 73 23.28 -18.99 -6.78
CA PHE A 73 23.71 -18.51 -5.46
C PHE A 73 25.21 -18.25 -5.38
N SER A 74 25.96 -18.45 -6.48
CA SER A 74 27.39 -18.23 -6.51
C SER A 74 27.73 -16.75 -6.31
N GLY A 75 28.62 -16.47 -5.36
CA GLY A 75 29.04 -15.12 -4.97
C GLY A 75 28.06 -14.40 -4.04
N LEU A 76 26.94 -15.01 -3.65
CA LEU A 76 25.99 -14.46 -2.69
C LEU A 76 26.31 -14.92 -1.26
N ASP A 77 25.78 -14.23 -0.27
CA ASP A 77 26.09 -14.46 1.15
C ASP A 77 25.82 -15.90 1.60
N ILE A 78 24.71 -16.50 1.14
CA ILE A 78 24.33 -17.87 1.48
C ILE A 78 25.34 -18.92 1.02
N GLU A 79 26.14 -18.66 -0.02
CA GLU A 79 27.14 -19.61 -0.52
C GLU A 79 28.18 -19.98 0.55
N LYS A 80 28.44 -19.06 1.50
CA LYS A 80 29.41 -19.26 2.59
C LYS A 80 28.78 -19.83 3.85
N SER A 81 27.47 -19.99 3.87
CA SER A 81 26.73 -20.47 5.02
C SER A 81 26.75 -21.98 5.13
N GLU A 82 26.69 -22.52 6.35
CA GLU A 82 26.48 -23.94 6.61
C GLU A 82 25.16 -24.45 6.04
N TYR A 83 24.15 -23.56 5.92
CA TYR A 83 22.85 -23.85 5.35
C TYR A 83 22.87 -24.09 3.85
N MET A 84 23.99 -23.88 3.16
CA MET A 84 24.16 -24.27 1.77
C MET A 84 24.02 -25.79 1.57
N SER A 85 24.17 -26.58 2.62
CA SER A 85 23.88 -28.02 2.63
C SER A 85 22.41 -28.38 2.36
N GLU A 86 21.48 -27.46 2.64
CA GLU A 86 20.03 -27.60 2.41
C GLU A 86 19.61 -27.26 0.98
N GLN A 87 20.55 -26.73 0.15
CA GLN A 87 20.28 -26.38 -1.24
C GLN A 87 19.93 -27.63 -2.08
N GLY A 88 18.78 -27.57 -2.77
CA GLY A 88 18.33 -28.65 -3.66
C GLY A 88 17.96 -29.94 -2.93
N GLN A 89 17.48 -29.86 -1.67
CA GLN A 89 17.19 -31.03 -0.86
C GLN A 89 15.70 -31.39 -0.80
N TYR A 90 14.78 -30.53 -1.25
CA TYR A 90 13.35 -30.71 -1.07
C TYR A 90 12.58 -30.56 -2.37
N PRO A 91 11.51 -31.33 -2.61
CA PRO A 91 10.54 -30.95 -3.62
C PRO A 91 9.81 -29.67 -3.15
N VAL A 92 9.63 -28.73 -4.08
CA VAL A 92 9.03 -27.42 -3.81
C VAL A 92 7.75 -27.28 -4.62
N ILE A 93 6.65 -26.87 -3.99
CA ILE A 93 5.45 -26.38 -4.67
C ILE A 93 5.44 -24.87 -4.54
N PHE A 94 5.42 -24.14 -5.67
CA PHE A 94 5.28 -22.69 -5.71
C PHE A 94 3.98 -22.32 -6.42
N ILE A 95 3.13 -21.56 -5.78
CA ILE A 95 1.86 -21.07 -6.33
C ILE A 95 1.68 -19.59 -6.02
N SER A 96 1.38 -18.78 -7.05
CA SER A 96 1.02 -17.37 -6.87
C SER A 96 -0.46 -17.16 -7.18
N LEU A 97 -1.17 -16.53 -6.25
CA LEU A 97 -2.60 -16.25 -6.39
C LEU A 97 -2.87 -14.86 -6.99
N LYS A 98 -1.84 -14.19 -7.47
CA LYS A 98 -1.87 -12.83 -8.05
C LYS A 98 -2.87 -12.68 -9.20
N SER A 99 -3.08 -13.73 -9.98
CA SER A 99 -3.95 -13.74 -11.16
C SER A 99 -5.44 -13.83 -10.83
N ILE A 100 -5.82 -14.32 -9.64
CA ILE A 100 -7.22 -14.51 -9.27
C ILE A 100 -7.85 -13.16 -8.91
N LYS A 101 -8.53 -12.55 -9.89
CA LYS A 101 -9.16 -11.21 -9.79
C LYS A 101 -10.50 -11.14 -10.51
N ALA A 102 -11.30 -12.16 -10.32
CA ALA A 102 -12.61 -12.31 -10.95
C ALA A 102 -13.65 -11.33 -10.40
N LYS A 103 -14.68 -11.07 -11.18
CA LYS A 103 -15.82 -10.23 -10.77
C LYS A 103 -16.96 -11.02 -10.13
N THR A 104 -16.99 -12.32 -10.32
CA THR A 104 -18.00 -13.22 -9.74
C THR A 104 -17.33 -14.46 -9.16
N TRP A 105 -18.05 -15.15 -8.28
CA TRP A 105 -17.57 -16.41 -7.72
C TRP A 105 -17.36 -17.50 -8.77
N GLU A 106 -18.24 -17.58 -9.76
CA GLU A 106 -18.16 -18.53 -10.86
C GLU A 106 -16.90 -18.32 -11.70
N GLU A 107 -16.56 -17.06 -12.00
CA GLU A 107 -15.31 -16.71 -12.69
C GLU A 107 -14.09 -17.07 -11.82
N ALA A 108 -14.14 -16.75 -10.52
CA ALA A 108 -13.05 -17.06 -9.59
C ALA A 108 -12.72 -18.56 -9.54
N ILE A 109 -13.73 -19.42 -9.51
CA ILE A 109 -13.55 -20.89 -9.56
C ILE A 109 -12.91 -21.32 -10.88
N GLN A 110 -13.24 -20.69 -12.01
CA GLN A 110 -12.57 -21.00 -13.28
C GLN A 110 -11.10 -20.58 -13.27
N GLU A 111 -10.79 -19.39 -12.74
CA GLU A 111 -9.39 -18.94 -12.58
C GLU A 111 -8.60 -19.87 -11.64
N ILE A 112 -9.19 -20.29 -10.52
CA ILE A 112 -8.58 -21.28 -9.61
C ILE A 112 -8.34 -22.62 -10.32
N ARG A 113 -9.30 -23.08 -11.13
CA ARG A 113 -9.19 -24.32 -11.91
C ARG A 113 -8.04 -24.25 -12.91
N LEU A 114 -7.90 -23.13 -13.61
CA LEU A 114 -6.80 -22.89 -14.55
C LEU A 114 -5.44 -22.84 -13.81
N LEU A 115 -5.37 -22.15 -12.70
CA LEU A 115 -4.17 -22.06 -11.87
C LEU A 115 -3.73 -23.47 -11.38
N VAL A 116 -4.68 -24.29 -10.92
CA VAL A 116 -4.40 -25.68 -10.50
C VAL A 116 -3.96 -26.53 -11.69
N LEU A 117 -4.58 -26.36 -12.86
CA LEU A 117 -4.16 -27.05 -14.09
C LEU A 117 -2.71 -26.70 -14.46
N GLU A 118 -2.38 -25.40 -14.46
CA GLU A 118 -1.01 -24.92 -14.75
C GLU A 118 -0.02 -25.50 -13.74
N LEU A 119 -0.33 -25.43 -12.45
CA LEU A 119 0.49 -26.01 -11.39
C LEU A 119 0.76 -27.51 -11.65
N PHE A 120 -0.28 -28.30 -11.89
CA PHE A 120 -0.10 -29.73 -12.13
C PHE A 120 0.64 -30.03 -13.45
N SER A 121 0.58 -29.13 -14.43
CA SER A 121 1.33 -29.25 -15.68
C SER A 121 2.84 -29.15 -15.48
N GLU A 122 3.31 -28.36 -14.52
CA GLU A 122 4.74 -28.31 -14.13
C GLU A 122 5.23 -29.68 -13.61
N TYR A 123 4.35 -30.45 -12.97
CA TYR A 123 4.65 -31.78 -12.40
C TYR A 123 4.19 -32.96 -13.27
N LYS A 124 3.95 -32.73 -14.57
CA LYS A 124 3.48 -33.77 -15.52
C LYS A 124 4.39 -35.00 -15.55
N TYR A 125 5.68 -34.84 -15.26
CA TYR A 125 6.65 -35.92 -15.17
C TYR A 125 6.33 -36.97 -14.10
N LEU A 126 5.48 -36.65 -13.10
CA LEU A 126 5.02 -37.57 -12.07
C LEU A 126 4.09 -38.67 -12.60
N LEU A 127 3.49 -38.49 -13.79
CA LEU A 127 2.52 -39.44 -14.34
C LEU A 127 3.07 -40.86 -14.45
N GLU A 128 4.38 -41.03 -14.64
CA GLU A 128 5.04 -42.33 -14.77
C GLU A 128 5.22 -43.05 -13.42
N ASP A 129 5.17 -42.32 -12.32
CA ASP A 129 5.38 -42.82 -10.95
C ASP A 129 4.09 -43.08 -10.19
N LEU A 130 2.91 -42.68 -10.76
CA LEU A 130 1.64 -42.78 -10.08
C LEU A 130 1.05 -44.18 -10.15
N ASP A 131 0.45 -44.63 -9.04
CA ASP A 131 -0.30 -45.85 -9.00
C ASP A 131 -1.69 -45.75 -9.69
N GLU A 132 -2.39 -46.87 -9.79
CA GLU A 132 -3.71 -46.96 -10.44
C GLU A 132 -4.80 -46.12 -9.76
N TYR A 133 -4.63 -45.74 -8.49
CA TYR A 133 -5.59 -44.94 -7.72
C TYR A 133 -5.33 -43.44 -7.88
N ASP A 134 -4.06 -43.01 -7.92
CA ASP A 134 -3.67 -41.62 -7.98
C ASP A 134 -3.65 -41.07 -9.42
N LEU A 135 -3.34 -41.91 -10.40
CA LEU A 135 -3.25 -41.54 -11.80
C LEU A 135 -4.55 -40.92 -12.36
N PRO A 136 -5.76 -41.47 -12.12
CA PRO A 136 -7.00 -40.85 -12.61
C PRO A 136 -7.26 -39.48 -11.99
N ARG A 137 -6.97 -39.31 -10.70
CA ARG A 137 -7.14 -38.04 -10.00
C ARG A 137 -6.15 -36.97 -10.50
N PHE A 138 -4.89 -37.34 -10.69
CA PHE A 138 -3.87 -36.43 -11.27
C PHE A 138 -4.28 -35.96 -12.66
N LYS A 139 -4.77 -36.86 -13.52
CA LYS A 139 -5.28 -36.52 -14.85
C LYS A 139 -6.46 -35.56 -14.84
N LYS A 140 -7.36 -35.62 -13.83
CA LYS A 140 -8.44 -34.63 -13.69
C LYS A 140 -7.90 -33.22 -13.51
N TYR A 141 -6.87 -33.02 -12.68
CA TYR A 141 -6.23 -31.72 -12.51
C TYR A 141 -5.57 -31.24 -13.82
N LEU A 142 -4.83 -32.10 -14.49
CA LEU A 142 -4.18 -31.79 -15.77
C LEU A 142 -5.16 -31.40 -16.88
N LEU A 143 -6.38 -31.93 -16.85
CA LEU A 143 -7.41 -31.68 -17.87
C LEU A 143 -8.38 -30.55 -17.44
N GLY A 144 -8.20 -29.95 -16.26
CA GLY A 144 -9.10 -28.96 -15.71
C GLY A 144 -10.48 -29.50 -15.35
N ASN A 145 -10.61 -30.82 -15.15
CA ASN A 145 -11.87 -31.52 -14.87
C ASN A 145 -12.04 -31.88 -13.38
N ALA A 146 -11.18 -31.38 -12.49
CA ALA A 146 -11.31 -31.55 -11.07
C ALA A 146 -12.61 -30.90 -10.57
N ASP A 147 -13.38 -31.63 -9.74
CA ASP A 147 -14.57 -31.06 -9.12
C ASP A 147 -14.22 -30.08 -7.98
N PHE A 148 -15.24 -29.44 -7.42
CA PHE A 148 -15.06 -28.42 -6.38
C PHE A 148 -14.36 -28.95 -5.12
N SER A 149 -14.66 -30.20 -4.72
CA SER A 149 -14.02 -30.83 -3.58
C SER A 149 -12.57 -31.21 -3.88
N GLU A 150 -12.31 -31.71 -5.10
CA GLU A 150 -10.97 -32.02 -5.56
C GLU A 150 -10.09 -30.75 -5.61
N LEU A 151 -10.60 -29.62 -6.12
CA LEU A 151 -9.87 -28.35 -6.14
C LEU A 151 -9.43 -27.91 -4.75
N LYS A 152 -10.28 -28.02 -3.74
CA LYS A 152 -9.94 -27.70 -2.34
C LYS A 152 -8.77 -28.54 -1.80
N ASN A 153 -8.61 -29.75 -2.30
CA ASN A 153 -7.59 -30.72 -1.86
C ASN A 153 -6.37 -30.79 -2.80
N ALA A 154 -6.27 -29.92 -3.81
CA ALA A 154 -5.26 -30.03 -4.84
C ALA A 154 -3.82 -29.96 -4.29
N LEU A 155 -3.55 -29.01 -3.39
CA LEU A 155 -2.22 -28.84 -2.79
C LEU A 155 -1.83 -30.01 -1.88
N LEU A 156 -2.75 -30.50 -1.04
CA LEU A 156 -2.50 -31.67 -0.20
C LEU A 156 -2.18 -32.93 -1.06
N PHE A 157 -2.98 -33.11 -2.13
CA PHE A 157 -2.75 -34.25 -3.04
C PHE A 157 -1.38 -34.16 -3.70
N LEU A 158 -1.00 -33.01 -4.26
CA LEU A 158 0.29 -32.82 -4.90
C LEU A 158 1.45 -33.00 -3.90
N THR A 159 1.31 -32.48 -2.67
CA THR A 159 2.30 -32.66 -1.59
C THR A 159 2.54 -34.15 -1.31
N ARG A 160 1.46 -34.94 -1.23
CA ARG A 160 1.55 -36.38 -1.00
C ARG A 160 2.25 -37.10 -2.14
N VAL A 161 1.91 -36.80 -3.38
CA VAL A 161 2.51 -37.46 -4.55
C VAL A 161 4.00 -37.14 -4.65
N LEU A 162 4.41 -35.89 -4.42
CA LEU A 162 5.82 -35.50 -4.40
C LEU A 162 6.59 -36.23 -3.28
N PHE A 163 6.00 -36.31 -2.08
CA PHE A 163 6.60 -37.07 -0.98
C PHE A 163 6.76 -38.56 -1.33
N GLN A 164 5.78 -39.16 -2.01
CA GLN A 164 5.86 -40.56 -2.43
C GLN A 164 7.03 -40.79 -3.40
N LYS A 165 7.25 -39.85 -4.34
CA LYS A 165 8.37 -39.95 -5.32
C LYS A 165 9.73 -39.72 -4.67
N TYR A 166 9.92 -38.60 -3.97
CA TYR A 166 11.25 -38.20 -3.50
C TYR A 166 11.60 -38.75 -2.11
N LYS A 167 10.62 -39.30 -1.36
CA LYS A 167 10.80 -39.71 0.04
C LYS A 167 11.35 -38.57 0.92
N LYS A 168 11.03 -37.33 0.54
CA LYS A 168 11.39 -36.09 1.21
C LYS A 168 10.14 -35.28 1.47
N GLU A 169 10.07 -34.61 2.64
CA GLU A 169 9.01 -33.66 2.93
C GLU A 169 9.05 -32.49 1.93
N VAL A 170 7.89 -31.94 1.63
CA VAL A 170 7.68 -30.89 0.61
C VAL A 170 7.70 -29.52 1.24
N ILE A 171 8.27 -28.54 0.54
CA ILE A 171 8.14 -27.13 0.90
C ILE A 171 7.05 -26.52 0.04
N LEU A 172 6.09 -25.83 0.68
CA LEU A 172 4.96 -25.16 0.02
C LEU A 172 5.11 -23.66 0.12
N LEU A 173 5.24 -22.98 -1.02
CA LEU A 173 5.38 -21.54 -1.15
C LEU A 173 4.10 -20.96 -1.79
N ILE A 174 3.41 -20.06 -1.07
CA ILE A 174 2.16 -19.44 -1.52
C ILE A 174 2.36 -17.92 -1.57
N ASP A 175 2.42 -17.35 -2.76
CA ASP A 175 2.59 -15.92 -2.95
C ASP A 175 1.25 -15.21 -3.17
N GLU A 176 1.14 -13.99 -2.62
CA GLU A 176 -0.07 -13.14 -2.70
C GLU A 176 -1.36 -13.86 -2.27
N TYR A 177 -1.34 -14.53 -1.09
CA TYR A 177 -2.46 -15.33 -0.59
C TYR A 177 -3.77 -14.54 -0.44
N ASP A 178 -3.68 -13.24 -0.24
CA ASP A 178 -4.78 -12.33 0.02
C ASP A 178 -5.37 -11.69 -1.25
N SER A 179 -4.74 -11.83 -2.42
CA SER A 179 -5.22 -11.28 -3.68
C SER A 179 -6.65 -11.71 -4.05
N PRO A 180 -7.03 -13.01 -3.95
CA PRO A 180 -8.41 -13.44 -4.21
C PRO A 180 -9.41 -12.86 -3.21
N LEU A 181 -8.98 -12.66 -1.96
CA LEU A 181 -9.83 -12.15 -0.88
C LEU A 181 -10.17 -10.68 -1.10
N ILE A 182 -9.16 -9.89 -1.48
CA ILE A 182 -9.31 -8.46 -1.79
C ILE A 182 -10.25 -8.30 -2.99
N SER A 183 -10.05 -9.08 -4.07
CA SER A 183 -10.91 -9.05 -5.25
C SER A 183 -12.35 -9.45 -4.93
N ALA A 184 -12.54 -10.51 -4.14
CA ALA A 184 -13.86 -10.98 -3.74
C ALA A 184 -14.61 -9.96 -2.88
N TYR A 185 -13.89 -9.23 -2.03
CA TYR A 185 -14.48 -8.15 -1.27
C TYR A 185 -14.92 -7.00 -2.17
N GLU A 186 -14.08 -6.59 -3.12
CA GLU A 186 -14.40 -5.55 -4.11
C GLU A 186 -15.67 -5.86 -4.90
N HIS A 187 -15.91 -7.15 -5.20
CA HIS A 187 -17.00 -7.62 -6.04
C HIS A 187 -18.12 -8.37 -5.31
N HIS A 188 -18.17 -8.29 -3.96
CA HIS A 188 -19.27 -8.76 -3.11
C HIS A 188 -19.51 -10.29 -3.07
N TYR A 189 -18.49 -11.12 -3.34
CA TYR A 189 -18.54 -12.59 -3.17
C TYR A 189 -17.54 -13.12 -2.12
N TYR A 190 -17.20 -12.29 -1.14
CA TYR A 190 -16.18 -12.56 -0.12
C TYR A 190 -16.42 -13.82 0.71
N SER A 191 -17.68 -14.09 1.12
CA SER A 191 -18.04 -15.28 1.90
C SER A 191 -17.74 -16.60 1.20
N ASP A 192 -17.95 -16.66 -0.13
CA ASP A 192 -17.70 -17.86 -0.91
C ASP A 192 -16.20 -18.16 -1.02
N VAL A 193 -15.41 -17.10 -1.26
CA VAL A 193 -13.95 -17.19 -1.33
C VAL A 193 -13.36 -17.62 0.01
N ILE A 194 -13.82 -17.03 1.13
CA ILE A 194 -13.40 -17.44 2.48
C ILE A 194 -13.67 -18.92 2.70
N ALA A 195 -14.89 -19.40 2.39
CA ALA A 195 -15.27 -20.79 2.56
C ALA A 195 -14.41 -21.76 1.72
N PHE A 196 -13.99 -21.34 0.53
CA PHE A 196 -13.09 -22.13 -0.31
C PHE A 196 -11.65 -22.16 0.26
N PHE A 197 -11.05 -20.97 0.44
CA PHE A 197 -9.63 -20.89 0.84
C PHE A 197 -9.36 -21.36 2.26
N LYS A 198 -10.35 -21.30 3.16
CA LYS A 198 -10.25 -21.92 4.48
C LYS A 198 -9.92 -23.42 4.38
N VAL A 199 -10.61 -24.13 3.48
CA VAL A 199 -10.35 -25.57 3.28
C VAL A 199 -9.06 -25.76 2.47
N PHE A 200 -8.86 -25.00 1.40
CA PHE A 200 -7.68 -25.08 0.52
C PHE A 200 -6.36 -24.94 1.29
N TYR A 201 -6.26 -23.90 2.15
CA TYR A 201 -5.08 -23.72 3.00
C TYR A 201 -5.08 -24.69 4.20
N GLY A 202 -6.25 -24.92 4.81
CA GLY A 202 -6.37 -25.81 5.96
C GLY A 202 -5.85 -27.20 5.67
N GLU A 203 -6.28 -27.83 4.59
CA GLU A 203 -5.85 -29.17 4.18
C GLU A 203 -4.36 -29.21 3.82
N ALA A 204 -3.84 -28.18 3.16
CA ALA A 204 -2.46 -28.14 2.74
C ALA A 204 -1.46 -27.87 3.89
N LEU A 205 -1.85 -27.08 4.90
CA LEU A 205 -0.93 -26.51 5.88
C LEU A 205 -1.10 -27.03 7.31
N LYS A 206 -2.33 -27.48 7.73
CA LYS A 206 -2.59 -27.79 9.14
C LYS A 206 -1.96 -29.11 9.62
N THR A 207 -2.42 -30.20 9.11
CA THR A 207 -2.05 -31.55 9.55
C THR A 207 -1.36 -32.36 8.47
N ASN A 208 -0.78 -31.67 7.51
CA ASN A 208 -0.10 -32.29 6.39
C ASN A 208 1.23 -32.90 6.84
N GLN A 209 1.26 -34.23 6.97
CA GLN A 209 2.44 -35.00 7.40
C GLN A 209 3.56 -35.02 6.34
N TYR A 210 3.25 -34.64 5.11
CA TYR A 210 4.19 -34.61 3.99
C TYR A 210 4.90 -33.24 3.85
N LEU A 211 4.48 -32.25 4.65
CA LEU A 211 4.97 -30.89 4.58
C LEU A 211 6.16 -30.67 5.51
N LYS A 212 7.29 -30.17 4.98
CA LYS A 212 8.46 -29.69 5.74
C LYS A 212 8.14 -28.35 6.40
N MET A 213 7.80 -27.36 5.55
CA MET A 213 7.36 -26.02 5.95
C MET A 213 6.48 -25.41 4.88
N GLY A 214 5.68 -24.41 5.29
CA GLY A 214 4.93 -23.54 4.41
C GLY A 214 5.39 -22.10 4.59
N VAL A 215 5.62 -21.39 3.48
CA VAL A 215 5.88 -19.95 3.49
C VAL A 215 4.81 -19.26 2.66
N MET A 216 4.19 -18.25 3.23
CA MET A 216 3.14 -17.47 2.58
C MET A 216 3.51 -15.99 2.56
N THR A 217 3.08 -15.28 1.53
CA THR A 217 3.20 -13.82 1.48
C THR A 217 1.88 -13.15 1.13
N GLY A 218 1.68 -11.93 1.66
CA GLY A 218 0.54 -11.08 1.40
C GLY A 218 0.80 -9.63 1.81
N ILE A 219 -0.24 -8.81 1.77
CA ILE A 219 -0.19 -7.41 2.21
C ILE A 219 -0.77 -7.30 3.61
N ILE A 220 -1.94 -7.88 3.83
CA ILE A 220 -2.71 -7.79 5.06
C ILE A 220 -2.77 -9.14 5.78
N ARG A 221 -3.04 -9.10 7.08
CA ARG A 221 -3.27 -10.27 7.90
C ARG A 221 -4.78 -10.49 8.06
N VAL A 222 -5.36 -11.40 7.29
CA VAL A 222 -6.80 -11.71 7.35
C VAL A 222 -7.04 -12.85 8.33
N ILE A 223 -7.09 -12.58 9.64
CA ILE A 223 -7.27 -13.61 10.68
C ILE A 223 -8.73 -13.76 11.11
N LYS A 224 -9.41 -12.66 11.40
CA LYS A 224 -10.79 -12.68 11.92
C LYS A 224 -11.80 -13.27 10.93
N ALA A 225 -11.54 -13.21 9.63
CA ALA A 225 -12.38 -13.85 8.61
C ALA A 225 -12.46 -15.39 8.71
N GLY A 226 -11.69 -15.98 9.63
CA GLY A 226 -11.73 -17.43 9.88
C GLY A 226 -10.96 -18.29 8.89
N ILE A 227 -10.26 -17.71 7.91
CA ILE A 227 -9.41 -18.47 6.96
C ILE A 227 -8.35 -19.28 7.70
N PHE A 228 -7.74 -18.67 8.70
CA PHE A 228 -6.69 -19.28 9.51
C PHE A 228 -7.16 -19.72 10.90
N SER A 229 -8.47 -19.65 11.20
CA SER A 229 -9.01 -20.04 12.50
C SER A 229 -8.64 -21.48 12.90
N ASP A 230 -8.45 -22.32 11.91
CA ASP A 230 -8.07 -23.71 12.08
C ASP A 230 -6.54 -23.94 12.04
N LEU A 231 -5.70 -22.92 11.71
CA LEU A 231 -4.25 -23.02 11.61
C LEU A 231 -3.56 -22.53 12.89
N ASN A 232 -3.49 -23.37 13.91
CA ASN A 232 -2.77 -23.07 15.17
C ASN A 232 -1.23 -23.18 15.05
N ASN A 233 -0.72 -23.60 13.91
CA ASN A 233 0.70 -23.71 13.59
C ASN A 233 1.22 -22.56 12.70
N LEU A 234 0.40 -21.53 12.45
CA LEU A 234 0.75 -20.35 11.67
C LEU A 234 1.46 -19.30 12.55
N ARG A 235 2.65 -18.89 12.14
CA ARG A 235 3.32 -17.71 12.67
C ARG A 235 3.27 -16.59 11.64
N VAL A 236 2.81 -15.41 12.05
CA VAL A 236 2.75 -14.23 11.20
C VAL A 236 3.89 -13.30 11.54
N TYR A 237 4.52 -12.76 10.51
CA TYR A 237 5.60 -11.77 10.57
C TYR A 237 5.16 -10.54 9.79
N SER A 238 4.61 -9.57 10.49
CA SER A 238 4.13 -8.31 9.94
C SER A 238 5.21 -7.21 10.00
N ILE A 239 4.85 -6.01 9.61
CA ILE A 239 5.70 -4.83 9.79
C ILE A 239 5.85 -4.41 11.26
N LEU A 240 5.00 -4.92 12.16
CA LEU A 240 5.06 -4.68 13.60
C LEU A 240 6.12 -5.55 14.30
N ASP A 241 6.50 -6.68 13.69
CA ASP A 241 7.39 -7.66 14.28
C ASP A 241 8.86 -7.24 14.13
N ARG A 242 9.66 -7.52 15.17
CA ARG A 242 11.11 -7.26 15.16
C ARG A 242 11.91 -8.26 14.34
N GLN A 243 11.31 -9.39 13.98
CA GLN A 243 11.93 -10.44 13.17
C GLN A 243 11.80 -10.12 11.68
N TYR A 244 12.82 -10.45 10.90
CA TYR A 244 12.87 -10.28 9.45
C TYR A 244 12.67 -8.83 8.95
N PRO A 245 13.26 -7.80 9.59
CA PRO A 245 12.96 -6.42 9.22
C PRO A 245 13.57 -6.02 7.88
N ASP A 246 14.79 -6.49 7.54
CA ASP A 246 15.62 -5.97 6.44
C ASP A 246 15.55 -6.79 5.15
N PHE A 247 14.80 -7.90 5.13
CA PHE A 247 14.72 -8.77 3.94
C PHE A 247 13.71 -8.29 2.91
N PHE A 248 12.77 -7.47 3.34
CA PHE A 248 11.77 -6.87 2.48
C PHE A 248 11.98 -5.34 2.50
N GLY A 249 12.54 -4.80 1.43
CA GLY A 249 12.97 -3.41 1.38
C GLY A 249 14.48 -3.28 1.29
N PHE A 250 14.97 -2.05 1.11
CA PHE A 250 16.41 -1.75 1.12
C PHE A 250 16.73 -0.90 2.35
N ASN A 251 17.82 -1.25 3.05
CA ASN A 251 18.31 -0.43 4.15
C ASN A 251 19.19 0.73 3.64
N GLY A 252 19.59 1.62 4.56
CA GLY A 252 20.37 2.82 4.21
C GLY A 252 21.72 2.52 3.58
N GLU A 253 22.44 1.50 4.07
CA GLU A 253 23.75 1.10 3.57
C GLU A 253 23.66 0.52 2.14
N GLU A 254 22.63 -0.30 1.89
CA GLU A 254 22.36 -0.88 0.58
C GLU A 254 22.03 0.21 -0.46
N VAL A 255 21.24 1.22 -0.08
CA VAL A 255 20.91 2.34 -0.96
C VAL A 255 22.13 3.21 -1.21
N GLU A 256 22.93 3.54 -0.19
CA GLU A 256 24.16 4.30 -0.36
C GLU A 256 25.15 3.59 -1.29
N LYS A 257 25.30 2.28 -1.14
CA LYS A 257 26.11 1.46 -2.04
C LYS A 257 25.57 1.50 -3.47
N ALA A 258 24.26 1.35 -3.65
CA ALA A 258 23.62 1.39 -4.97
C ALA A 258 23.83 2.74 -5.66
N LEU A 259 23.71 3.86 -4.94
CA LEU A 259 23.98 5.19 -5.49
C LEU A 259 25.43 5.31 -6.00
N LYS A 260 26.40 4.79 -5.25
CA LYS A 260 27.82 4.73 -5.68
C LYS A 260 28.03 3.84 -6.89
N ASP A 261 27.43 2.64 -6.91
CA ASP A 261 27.56 1.67 -8.00
C ASP A 261 27.01 2.21 -9.35
N PHE A 262 26.03 3.14 -9.28
CA PHE A 262 25.41 3.77 -10.46
C PHE A 262 25.90 5.19 -10.75
N ASP A 263 26.89 5.72 -9.99
CA ASP A 263 27.40 7.11 -10.11
C ASP A 263 26.27 8.16 -10.05
N ILE A 264 25.31 7.98 -9.15
CA ILE A 264 24.20 8.93 -8.97
C ILE A 264 24.62 10.03 -8.01
N GLU A 265 24.75 11.26 -8.54
CA GLU A 265 25.12 12.46 -7.77
C GLU A 265 23.88 13.13 -7.14
N TYR A 266 23.34 12.49 -6.09
CA TYR A 266 22.28 13.11 -5.26
C TYR A 266 22.72 13.11 -3.80
N LYS A 267 22.25 14.11 -3.03
CA LYS A 267 22.40 14.07 -1.57
C LYS A 267 21.55 12.93 -1.03
N LEU A 268 22.15 12.10 -0.20
CA LEU A 268 21.44 10.98 0.45
C LEU A 268 20.21 11.47 1.23
N SER A 269 20.26 12.70 1.80
CA SER A 269 19.12 13.35 2.45
C SER A 269 17.91 13.51 1.54
N ASP A 270 18.13 13.84 0.26
CA ASP A 270 17.04 14.06 -0.69
C ASP A 270 16.41 12.73 -1.09
N VAL A 271 17.25 11.69 -1.31
CA VAL A 271 16.78 10.32 -1.58
C VAL A 271 16.01 9.76 -0.38
N LYS A 272 16.51 10.03 0.83
CA LYS A 272 15.85 9.66 2.08
C LYS A 272 14.47 10.32 2.21
N LEU A 273 14.38 11.62 1.97
CA LEU A 273 13.13 12.37 2.01
C LEU A 273 12.07 11.82 1.04
N TRP A 274 12.51 11.34 -0.14
CA TRP A 274 11.60 10.85 -1.17
C TRP A 274 11.15 9.41 -0.99
N TYR A 275 12.01 8.49 -0.53
CA TYR A 275 11.76 7.05 -0.66
C TYR A 275 11.94 6.22 0.61
N ASN A 276 12.52 6.82 1.67
CA ASN A 276 12.72 6.15 2.97
C ASN A 276 11.47 6.27 3.86
N GLY A 277 11.63 5.88 5.13
CA GLY A 277 10.69 6.15 6.21
C GLY A 277 9.68 5.04 6.45
N TYR A 278 9.77 3.90 5.78
CA TYR A 278 9.00 2.72 6.15
C TYR A 278 9.67 2.02 7.33
N LYS A 279 8.96 1.88 8.44
CA LYS A 279 9.48 1.24 9.64
C LYS A 279 8.94 -0.20 9.74
N PHE A 280 9.84 -1.16 9.67
CA PHE A 280 9.56 -2.58 9.88
C PHE A 280 10.25 -3.04 11.15
N GLY A 281 9.48 -3.35 12.19
CA GLY A 281 10.05 -3.58 13.51
C GLY A 281 10.95 -2.43 13.98
N ASN A 282 12.24 -2.69 14.12
CA ASN A 282 13.23 -1.69 14.53
C ASN A 282 14.02 -1.08 13.35
N SER A 283 13.79 -1.53 12.13
CA SER A 283 14.54 -1.08 10.94
C SER A 283 13.74 -0.10 10.11
N GLU A 284 14.43 0.90 9.57
CA GLU A 284 13.87 1.84 8.60
C GLU A 284 14.34 1.44 7.19
N VAL A 285 13.41 1.25 6.27
CA VAL A 285 13.69 0.74 4.93
C VAL A 285 13.11 1.63 3.84
N TYR A 286 13.76 1.57 2.67
CA TYR A 286 13.32 2.20 1.42
C TYR A 286 12.46 1.23 0.61
N ASN A 287 11.53 1.78 -0.18
CA ASN A 287 10.80 0.99 -1.15
C ASN A 287 11.72 0.58 -2.32
N PRO A 288 11.92 -0.73 -2.57
CA PRO A 288 12.82 -1.20 -3.63
C PRO A 288 12.43 -0.74 -5.03
N TRP A 289 11.13 -0.73 -5.34
CA TRP A 289 10.63 -0.29 -6.64
C TRP A 289 10.99 1.17 -6.93
N SER A 290 10.80 2.04 -5.96
CA SER A 290 11.09 3.46 -6.10
C SER A 290 12.58 3.71 -6.25
N ILE A 291 13.41 3.02 -5.45
CA ILE A 291 14.88 3.13 -5.55
C ILE A 291 15.39 2.62 -6.89
N LEU A 292 14.94 1.44 -7.36
CA LEU A 292 15.40 0.89 -8.64
C LEU A 292 15.02 1.79 -9.84
N ASN A 293 13.80 2.34 -9.83
CA ASN A 293 13.40 3.30 -10.87
C ASN A 293 14.21 4.59 -10.78
N PHE A 294 14.43 5.11 -9.58
CA PHE A 294 15.29 6.29 -9.38
C PHE A 294 16.72 6.05 -9.89
N LEU A 295 17.33 4.91 -9.59
CA LEU A 295 18.66 4.54 -10.09
C LEU A 295 18.70 4.45 -11.62
N LYS A 296 17.61 3.99 -12.25
CA LYS A 296 17.50 3.87 -13.71
C LYS A 296 17.35 5.22 -14.39
N ASP A 297 16.48 6.08 -13.85
CA ASP A 297 16.10 7.33 -14.48
C ASP A 297 16.99 8.51 -14.06
N GLY A 298 17.72 8.39 -12.94
CA GLY A 298 18.54 9.45 -12.35
C GLY A 298 17.73 10.66 -11.90
N LYS A 299 16.43 10.52 -11.62
CA LYS A 299 15.52 11.62 -11.30
C LYS A 299 14.65 11.28 -10.10
N LEU A 300 14.53 12.21 -9.14
CA LEU A 300 13.57 12.09 -8.04
C LEU A 300 12.16 12.33 -8.57
N ALA A 301 11.31 11.33 -8.47
CA ALA A 301 9.92 11.33 -8.92
C ALA A 301 9.09 10.30 -8.15
N SER A 302 7.77 10.37 -8.28
CA SER A 302 6.87 9.35 -7.71
C SER A 302 6.79 8.15 -8.64
N TYR A 303 7.34 7.02 -8.23
CA TYR A 303 7.40 5.76 -8.99
C TYR A 303 6.45 4.68 -8.49
N TRP A 304 6.14 4.68 -7.20
CA TRP A 304 5.31 3.65 -6.57
C TRP A 304 3.82 3.72 -6.97
N ILE A 305 3.39 4.87 -7.41
CA ILE A 305 2.02 5.37 -7.49
C ILE A 305 1.15 4.74 -8.56
N ASP A 306 1.68 4.49 -9.75
CA ASP A 306 0.89 4.05 -10.92
C ASP A 306 0.68 2.52 -11.00
N THR A 307 1.00 1.81 -9.93
CA THR A 307 0.94 0.35 -9.92
C THR A 307 -0.35 -0.14 -9.28
N SER A 308 -1.28 -0.62 -10.08
CA SER A 308 -2.56 -1.31 -9.78
C SER A 308 -2.90 -1.61 -8.30
N GLY A 309 -4.09 -1.24 -7.85
CA GLY A 309 -4.65 -1.59 -6.53
C GLY A 309 -5.13 -0.39 -5.73
N ASN A 310 -5.48 0.70 -6.40
CA ASN A 310 -6.01 1.92 -5.79
C ASN A 310 -7.46 1.79 -5.29
N PHE A 311 -8.08 0.59 -5.43
CA PHE A 311 -9.47 0.38 -5.01
C PHE A 311 -9.65 0.74 -3.52
N LEU A 312 -8.85 0.15 -2.65
CA LEU A 312 -8.96 0.37 -1.20
C LEU A 312 -8.82 1.86 -0.84
N ILE A 313 -7.78 2.53 -1.34
CA ILE A 313 -7.60 3.97 -1.08
C ILE A 313 -8.72 4.83 -1.67
N ASN A 314 -9.23 4.47 -2.86
CA ASN A 314 -10.34 5.19 -3.46
C ASN A 314 -11.64 5.03 -2.65
N GLN A 315 -11.89 3.86 -2.06
CA GLN A 315 -13.03 3.64 -1.15
C GLN A 315 -12.91 4.46 0.11
N ILE A 316 -11.71 4.46 0.71
CA ILE A 316 -11.40 5.29 1.87
C ILE A 316 -11.69 6.77 1.58
N LEU A 317 -11.08 7.30 0.52
CA LEU A 317 -11.19 8.72 0.17
C LEU A 317 -12.59 9.15 -0.28
N LYS A 318 -13.47 8.22 -0.68
CA LYS A 318 -14.87 8.51 -1.02
C LYS A 318 -15.79 8.56 0.20
N ASN A 319 -15.47 7.80 1.24
CA ASN A 319 -16.33 7.59 2.40
C ASN A 319 -15.77 8.28 3.66
N THR A 320 -14.91 9.26 3.50
CA THR A 320 -14.34 10.03 4.62
C THR A 320 -15.38 10.94 5.25
N ASP A 321 -15.44 10.93 6.58
CA ASP A 321 -16.17 11.91 7.40
C ASP A 321 -15.25 13.03 7.90
N SER A 322 -15.77 13.94 8.71
CA SER A 322 -15.02 15.08 9.27
C SER A 322 -13.84 14.62 10.14
N GLU A 323 -13.98 13.57 10.93
CA GLU A 323 -12.92 13.08 11.83
C GLU A 323 -11.75 12.52 11.04
N ILE A 324 -12.03 11.70 10.01
CA ILE A 324 -10.99 11.20 9.09
C ILE A 324 -10.32 12.35 8.33
N MET A 325 -11.08 13.39 7.94
CA MET A 325 -10.52 14.56 7.26
C MET A 325 -9.58 15.36 8.15
N GLU A 326 -9.94 15.59 9.41
CA GLU A 326 -9.06 16.27 10.38
C GLU A 326 -7.77 15.48 10.61
N THR A 327 -7.88 14.17 10.75
CA THR A 327 -6.74 13.28 10.92
C THR A 327 -5.82 13.29 9.69
N LEU A 328 -6.39 13.28 8.47
CA LEU A 328 -5.62 13.43 7.25
C LEU A 328 -4.94 14.80 7.18
N GLU A 329 -5.62 15.88 7.57
CA GLU A 329 -5.03 17.22 7.61
C GLU A 329 -3.81 17.28 8.53
N ALA A 330 -3.89 16.72 9.74
CA ALA A 330 -2.78 16.61 10.68
C ALA A 330 -1.59 15.85 10.06
N LEU A 331 -1.83 14.69 9.44
CA LEU A 331 -0.81 13.90 8.75
C LEU A 331 -0.11 14.69 7.63
N PHE A 332 -0.86 15.53 6.88
CA PHE A 332 -0.29 16.34 5.81
C PHE A 332 0.47 17.57 6.31
N ASN A 333 0.14 18.06 7.48
CA ASN A 333 0.94 19.08 8.18
C ASN A 333 2.26 18.51 8.71
N GLY A 334 2.45 17.19 8.63
CA GLY A 334 3.64 16.50 9.14
C GLY A 334 3.53 16.13 10.61
N GLU A 335 2.32 16.17 11.15
CA GLU A 335 2.00 15.72 12.49
C GLU A 335 1.85 14.20 12.49
N THR A 336 1.88 13.61 13.68
CA THR A 336 1.58 12.19 13.89
C THR A 336 0.17 12.04 14.45
N VAL A 337 -0.43 10.88 14.20
CA VAL A 337 -1.75 10.53 14.75
C VAL A 337 -1.65 9.25 15.56
N GLU A 338 -2.36 9.18 16.66
CA GLU A 338 -2.35 8.04 17.57
C GLU A 338 -3.52 7.12 17.26
N GLU A 339 -3.22 5.86 16.93
CA GLU A 339 -4.23 4.89 16.51
C GLU A 339 -3.99 3.51 17.13
N ASN A 340 -5.08 2.80 17.37
CA ASN A 340 -5.03 1.42 17.84
C ASN A 340 -4.86 0.47 16.65
N ILE A 341 -3.73 -0.26 16.61
CA ILE A 341 -3.38 -1.16 15.52
C ILE A 341 -3.26 -2.58 16.06
N SER A 342 -4.36 -3.31 16.02
CA SER A 342 -4.41 -4.68 16.57
C SER A 342 -3.65 -5.71 15.73
N GLY A 343 -3.46 -5.44 14.44
CA GLY A 343 -2.88 -6.39 13.48
C GLY A 343 -3.71 -7.67 13.27
N ASN A 344 -4.94 -7.72 13.78
CA ASN A 344 -5.80 -8.90 13.77
C ASN A 344 -7.14 -8.68 13.06
N SER A 345 -7.27 -7.59 12.32
CA SER A 345 -8.51 -7.18 11.67
C SER A 345 -8.87 -8.07 10.48
N ASP A 346 -10.16 -8.20 10.16
CA ASP A 346 -10.58 -8.81 8.89
C ASP A 346 -10.79 -7.75 7.80
N LEU A 347 -10.99 -8.18 6.55
CA LEU A 347 -11.19 -7.25 5.44
C LEU A 347 -12.50 -6.46 5.56
N SER A 348 -13.52 -7.00 6.21
CA SER A 348 -14.80 -6.33 6.40
C SER A 348 -14.72 -5.23 7.45
N SER A 349 -13.92 -5.43 8.50
CA SER A 349 -13.65 -4.41 9.51
C SER A 349 -12.62 -3.38 9.04
N LEU A 350 -11.58 -3.81 8.29
CA LEU A 350 -10.56 -2.92 7.72
C LEU A 350 -11.11 -1.87 6.75
N LEU A 351 -12.27 -2.11 6.16
CA LEU A 351 -12.97 -1.17 5.27
C LEU A 351 -14.10 -0.43 5.99
N GLY A 352 -14.33 -0.73 7.27
CA GLY A 352 -15.09 0.09 8.19
C GLY A 352 -14.28 1.31 8.63
N GLN A 353 -14.95 2.34 9.13
CA GLN A 353 -14.30 3.57 9.57
C GLN A 353 -13.30 3.35 10.72
N GLU A 354 -13.53 2.35 11.57
CA GLU A 354 -12.75 2.09 12.78
C GLU A 354 -11.35 1.51 12.52
N GLU A 355 -11.12 0.82 11.40
CA GLU A 355 -9.85 0.12 11.12
C GLU A 355 -9.14 0.62 9.85
N ILE A 356 -9.55 1.77 9.33
CA ILE A 356 -9.00 2.38 8.11
C ILE A 356 -7.49 2.67 8.23
N TRP A 357 -7.05 3.07 9.42
CA TRP A 357 -5.65 3.40 9.70
C TRP A 357 -4.75 2.16 9.66
N GLU A 358 -5.27 1.03 10.14
CA GLU A 358 -4.59 -0.27 10.05
C GLU A 358 -4.40 -0.69 8.59
N LEU A 359 -5.44 -0.53 7.75
CA LEU A 359 -5.35 -0.83 6.32
C LEU A 359 -4.34 0.07 5.61
N LEU A 360 -4.33 1.38 5.89
CA LEU A 360 -3.36 2.32 5.34
C LEU A 360 -1.93 1.98 5.76
N LEU A 361 -1.73 1.58 7.01
CA LEU A 361 -0.45 1.15 7.55
C LEU A 361 0.09 -0.10 6.83
N PHE A 362 -0.68 -1.20 6.80
CA PHE A 362 -0.23 -2.45 6.17
C PHE A 362 -0.11 -2.36 4.65
N SER A 363 -0.86 -1.48 4.01
CA SER A 363 -0.73 -1.20 2.58
C SER A 363 0.47 -0.30 2.24
N GLY A 364 1.12 0.32 3.25
CA GLY A 364 2.31 1.16 3.10
C GLY A 364 2.00 2.64 2.78
N TYR A 365 0.78 3.08 3.00
CA TYR A 365 0.44 4.51 2.91
C TYR A 365 0.80 5.28 4.18
N LEU A 366 0.80 4.60 5.32
CA LEU A 366 1.31 5.09 6.59
C LEU A 366 2.50 4.25 7.05
N THR A 367 3.21 4.76 8.02
CA THR A 367 4.27 4.05 8.74
C THR A 367 4.17 4.36 10.24
N ILE A 368 4.77 3.50 11.05
CA ILE A 368 4.88 3.72 12.48
C ILE A 368 5.96 4.78 12.73
N ASP A 369 5.65 5.79 13.54
CA ASP A 369 6.66 6.67 14.14
C ASP A 369 7.20 6.03 15.41
N GLU A 370 6.32 5.78 16.39
CA GLU A 370 6.67 5.07 17.63
C GLU A 370 5.48 4.26 18.17
N LYS A 371 5.76 3.31 19.06
CA LYS A 371 4.74 2.64 19.88
C LYS A 371 4.54 3.46 21.15
N ILE A 372 3.30 3.91 21.42
CA ILE A 372 2.97 4.79 22.56
C ILE A 372 2.44 3.97 23.72
N GLY A 373 1.61 2.95 23.43
CA GLY A 373 1.00 2.11 24.46
C GLY A 373 2.00 1.28 25.25
N GLU A 374 1.62 0.87 26.47
CA GLU A 374 2.37 -0.10 27.25
C GLU A 374 2.42 -1.46 26.50
N ASP A 375 3.18 -2.43 26.99
CA ASP A 375 3.44 -3.69 26.28
C ASP A 375 2.16 -4.48 25.88
N TYR A 376 1.05 -4.25 26.58
CA TYR A 376 -0.26 -4.88 26.33
C TYR A 376 -1.22 -4.00 25.53
N GLU A 377 -0.82 -2.76 25.19
CA GLU A 377 -1.63 -1.83 24.39
C GLU A 377 -1.04 -1.70 22.99
N ASP A 378 -1.88 -1.87 21.99
CA ASP A 378 -1.49 -1.80 20.58
C ASP A 378 -1.72 -0.38 20.00
N VAL A 379 -1.34 0.66 20.77
CA VAL A 379 -1.43 2.06 20.36
C VAL A 379 -0.11 2.52 19.73
N TYR A 380 -0.21 3.06 18.53
CA TYR A 380 0.92 3.51 17.74
C TYR A 380 0.72 4.93 17.25
N SER A 381 1.80 5.71 17.26
CA SER A 381 1.89 6.97 16.53
C SER A 381 2.19 6.67 15.06
N LEU A 382 1.35 7.16 14.17
CA LEU A 382 1.44 6.93 12.73
C LEU A 382 1.78 8.24 12.00
N ARG A 383 2.52 8.14 10.89
CA ARG A 383 2.83 9.26 10.00
C ARG A 383 2.89 8.85 8.53
N LEU A 384 2.91 9.81 7.64
CA LEU A 384 3.26 9.55 6.24
C LEU A 384 4.74 9.15 6.14
N PRO A 385 5.08 8.07 5.41
CA PRO A 385 6.45 7.58 5.36
C PRO A 385 7.41 8.56 4.67
N ASN A 386 7.00 9.17 3.56
CA ASN A 386 7.90 9.97 2.74
C ASN A 386 7.15 10.89 1.75
N ARG A 387 7.92 11.67 0.99
CA ARG A 387 7.38 12.61 0.02
C ARG A 387 6.64 11.93 -1.13
N GLU A 388 7.09 10.78 -1.59
CA GLU A 388 6.43 10.04 -2.67
C GLU A 388 4.98 9.68 -2.31
N VAL A 389 4.78 9.12 -1.12
CA VAL A 389 3.44 8.76 -0.62
C VAL A 389 2.58 10.00 -0.42
N ARG A 390 3.16 11.08 0.13
CA ARG A 390 2.47 12.35 0.32
C ARG A 390 1.96 12.92 -1.01
N GLU A 391 2.81 12.96 -2.05
CA GLU A 391 2.42 13.40 -3.40
C GLU A 391 1.32 12.53 -4.01
N PHE A 392 1.35 11.23 -3.74
CA PHE A 392 0.30 10.32 -4.16
C PHE A 392 -1.05 10.62 -3.51
N PHE A 393 -1.10 10.69 -2.18
CA PHE A 393 -2.32 11.03 -1.47
C PHE A 393 -2.91 12.33 -2.00
N ARG A 394 -2.06 13.36 -2.17
CA ARG A 394 -2.43 14.63 -2.75
C ARG A 394 -3.18 14.46 -4.08
N LYS A 395 -2.54 13.77 -5.02
CA LYS A 395 -3.11 13.56 -6.36
C LYS A 395 -4.43 12.80 -6.29
N LYS A 396 -4.46 11.71 -5.55
CA LYS A 396 -5.65 10.87 -5.41
C LYS A 396 -6.80 11.58 -4.70
N PHE A 397 -6.51 12.27 -3.62
CA PHE A 397 -7.50 13.04 -2.90
C PHE A 397 -8.16 14.10 -3.78
N ILE A 398 -7.34 14.88 -4.50
CA ILE A 398 -7.85 15.91 -5.42
C ILE A 398 -8.65 15.28 -6.57
N ASP A 399 -8.16 14.18 -7.15
CA ASP A 399 -8.83 13.51 -8.29
C ASP A 399 -10.19 12.94 -7.89
N VAL A 400 -10.26 12.25 -6.75
CA VAL A 400 -11.48 11.60 -6.26
C VAL A 400 -12.55 12.63 -5.86
N ASN A 401 -12.16 13.69 -5.13
CA ASN A 401 -13.12 14.63 -4.53
C ASN A 401 -13.42 15.84 -5.41
N PHE A 402 -12.50 16.30 -6.24
CA PHE A 402 -12.64 17.57 -6.97
C PHE A 402 -12.43 17.47 -8.49
N GLY A 403 -11.76 16.40 -8.97
CA GLY A 403 -11.28 16.31 -10.35
C GLY A 403 -10.06 17.21 -10.59
N GLU A 404 -8.87 16.60 -10.72
CA GLU A 404 -7.55 17.25 -10.76
C GLU A 404 -7.49 18.50 -11.67
N SER A 405 -8.00 18.39 -12.90
CA SER A 405 -7.91 19.50 -13.88
C SER A 405 -8.72 20.73 -13.46
N MET A 406 -9.89 20.54 -12.86
CA MET A 406 -10.75 21.66 -12.43
C MET A 406 -10.20 22.31 -11.16
N PHE A 407 -9.77 21.48 -10.21
CA PHE A 407 -9.18 21.97 -8.97
C PHE A 407 -7.91 22.77 -9.24
N ARG A 408 -7.03 22.28 -10.12
CA ARG A 408 -5.83 23.01 -10.55
C ARG A 408 -6.16 24.38 -11.11
N LYS A 409 -7.16 24.49 -12.00
CA LYS A 409 -7.58 25.77 -12.58
C LYS A 409 -8.20 26.71 -11.55
N ALA A 410 -8.93 26.18 -10.57
CA ALA A 410 -9.45 26.98 -9.46
C ALA A 410 -8.29 27.58 -8.65
N MET A 411 -7.32 26.75 -8.23
CA MET A 411 -6.18 27.21 -7.43
C MET A 411 -5.26 28.17 -8.20
N GLU A 412 -5.05 27.96 -9.49
CA GLU A 412 -4.34 28.91 -10.35
C GLU A 412 -5.09 30.25 -10.45
N GLY A 413 -6.42 30.23 -10.51
CA GLY A 413 -7.27 31.39 -10.46
C GLY A 413 -7.05 32.20 -9.17
N LEU A 414 -7.13 31.55 -8.02
CA LEU A 414 -6.89 32.15 -6.71
C LEU A 414 -5.48 32.75 -6.61
N LYS A 415 -4.44 31.96 -6.92
CA LYS A 415 -3.03 32.38 -6.87
C LYS A 415 -2.73 33.60 -7.75
N ASN A 416 -3.36 33.68 -8.93
CA ASN A 416 -3.14 34.75 -9.90
C ASN A 416 -4.16 35.90 -9.78
N LEU A 417 -4.94 35.96 -8.71
CA LEU A 417 -5.97 36.99 -8.44
C LEU A 417 -7.07 37.06 -9.53
N LYS A 418 -7.32 35.95 -10.22
CA LYS A 418 -8.40 35.80 -11.21
C LYS A 418 -9.61 35.15 -10.52
N PHE A 419 -10.28 35.91 -9.67
CA PHE A 419 -11.36 35.38 -8.81
C PHE A 419 -12.61 34.94 -9.59
N ASP A 420 -12.85 35.50 -10.77
CA ASP A 420 -13.83 35.00 -11.73
C ASP A 420 -13.54 33.56 -12.18
N ILE A 421 -12.27 33.25 -12.43
CA ILE A 421 -11.81 31.90 -12.77
C ILE A 421 -11.91 30.99 -11.55
N PHE A 422 -11.47 31.46 -10.37
CA PHE A 422 -11.58 30.70 -9.12
C PHE A 422 -13.04 30.32 -8.84
N GLN A 423 -13.95 31.30 -8.84
CA GLN A 423 -15.39 31.06 -8.62
C GLN A 423 -15.97 30.10 -9.66
N LYS A 424 -15.67 30.30 -10.96
CA LYS A 424 -16.18 29.44 -12.04
C LYS A 424 -15.78 27.97 -11.85
N TYR A 425 -14.53 27.69 -11.53
CA TYR A 425 -14.09 26.32 -11.36
C TYR A 425 -14.52 25.74 -10.02
N LEU A 426 -14.58 26.51 -8.95
CA LEU A 426 -15.17 26.12 -7.68
C LEU A 426 -16.65 25.73 -7.87
N GLN A 427 -17.42 26.55 -8.61
CA GLN A 427 -18.82 26.23 -8.99
C GLN A 427 -18.93 24.90 -9.75
N ASN A 428 -18.03 24.64 -10.69
CA ASN A 428 -18.01 23.39 -11.45
C ASN A 428 -17.66 22.16 -10.59
N ILE A 429 -16.77 22.32 -9.61
CA ILE A 429 -16.43 21.30 -8.62
C ILE A 429 -17.68 20.95 -7.82
N LEU A 430 -18.37 21.96 -7.28
CA LEU A 430 -19.61 21.79 -6.51
C LEU A 430 -20.72 21.07 -7.28
N LEU A 431 -20.87 21.38 -8.57
CA LEU A 431 -21.89 20.75 -9.42
C LEU A 431 -21.59 19.27 -9.69
N LYS A 432 -20.32 18.86 -9.74
CA LYS A 432 -19.89 17.49 -10.07
C LYS A 432 -19.74 16.59 -8.84
N SER A 433 -19.41 17.12 -7.69
CA SER A 433 -19.22 16.35 -6.45
C SER A 433 -20.56 16.07 -5.77
N THR A 434 -21.28 15.05 -6.22
CA THR A 434 -22.60 14.72 -5.66
C THR A 434 -22.55 14.02 -4.32
N SER A 435 -21.54 13.18 -4.05
CA SER A 435 -21.48 12.41 -2.80
C SER A 435 -20.87 13.19 -1.61
N PHE A 436 -19.92 14.07 -1.87
CA PHE A 436 -19.25 14.85 -0.84
C PHE A 436 -20.11 15.99 -0.29
N MET A 437 -21.09 16.46 -1.09
CA MET A 437 -22.02 17.53 -0.72
C MET A 437 -23.27 17.05 0.02
N ASP A 438 -23.50 15.74 0.05
CA ASP A 438 -24.59 15.14 0.85
C ASP A 438 -24.17 14.96 2.33
N THR A 439 -22.89 15.13 2.63
CA THR A 439 -22.37 15.18 3.99
C THR A 439 -22.48 16.60 4.59
N LYS A 440 -22.32 16.73 5.88
CA LYS A 440 -22.41 18.00 6.60
C LYS A 440 -21.48 19.06 6.00
N ASN A 441 -21.90 20.30 5.94
CA ASN A 441 -21.16 21.44 5.36
C ASN A 441 -19.69 21.56 5.84
N GLU A 442 -19.40 21.11 7.04
CA GLU A 442 -18.06 21.07 7.66
C GLU A 442 -17.08 20.16 6.91
N ASP A 443 -17.50 18.94 6.56
CA ASP A 443 -16.65 17.98 5.82
C ASP A 443 -16.21 18.52 4.44
N PHE A 444 -17.08 19.28 3.79
CA PHE A 444 -16.74 19.94 2.53
C PHE A 444 -15.62 20.97 2.70
N TYR A 445 -15.70 21.79 3.73
CA TYR A 445 -14.68 22.82 3.98
C TYR A 445 -13.34 22.19 4.35
N HIS A 446 -13.33 21.19 5.21
CA HIS A 446 -12.13 20.44 5.55
C HIS A 446 -11.50 19.80 4.29
N GLY A 447 -12.30 19.15 3.46
CA GLY A 447 -11.81 18.58 2.21
C GLY A 447 -11.27 19.62 1.22
N LEU A 448 -11.94 20.78 1.10
CA LEU A 448 -11.46 21.86 0.24
C LEU A 448 -10.11 22.41 0.73
N VAL A 449 -9.96 22.62 2.05
CA VAL A 449 -8.71 23.09 2.66
C VAL A 449 -7.59 22.08 2.42
N LEU A 450 -7.87 20.81 2.67
CA LEU A 450 -6.90 19.74 2.42
C LEU A 450 -6.46 19.68 0.95
N GLY A 451 -7.40 19.84 0.03
CA GLY A 451 -7.08 19.98 -1.39
C GLY A 451 -6.19 21.19 -1.70
N MET A 452 -6.46 22.33 -1.05
CA MET A 452 -5.62 23.55 -1.17
C MET A 452 -4.21 23.31 -0.62
N MET A 453 -4.09 22.66 0.55
CA MET A 453 -2.80 22.29 1.14
C MET A 453 -1.98 21.47 0.16
N PHE A 454 -2.59 20.46 -0.44
CA PHE A 454 -1.93 19.64 -1.43
C PHE A 454 -1.45 20.39 -2.66
N TYR A 455 -2.29 21.23 -3.20
CA TYR A 455 -1.95 21.94 -4.44
C TYR A 455 -0.91 23.03 -4.23
N LEU A 456 -0.95 23.72 -3.10
CA LEU A 456 -0.14 24.89 -2.81
C LEU A 456 1.15 24.59 -2.02
N ASP A 457 1.33 23.37 -1.51
CA ASP A 457 2.41 22.96 -0.60
C ASP A 457 3.83 23.38 -1.05
N ASN A 458 4.10 23.41 -2.33
CA ASN A 458 5.43 23.82 -2.81
C ASN A 458 5.74 25.31 -2.57
N HIS A 459 4.72 26.17 -2.45
CA HIS A 459 4.86 27.63 -2.41
C HIS A 459 4.22 28.29 -1.20
N TYR A 460 3.30 27.59 -0.53
CA TYR A 460 2.49 28.12 0.57
C TYR A 460 2.39 27.10 1.71
N TYR A 461 2.19 27.63 2.92
CA TYR A 461 1.62 26.89 4.02
C TYR A 461 0.12 27.18 4.04
N VAL A 462 -0.71 26.17 4.09
CA VAL A 462 -2.17 26.30 4.23
C VAL A 462 -2.54 25.82 5.62
N LYS A 463 -3.33 26.59 6.33
CA LYS A 463 -3.77 26.31 7.69
C LYS A 463 -5.27 26.59 7.81
N SER A 464 -5.97 25.75 8.56
CA SER A 464 -7.39 25.89 8.82
C SER A 464 -7.68 25.99 10.32
N ASN A 465 -8.78 26.67 10.65
CA ASN A 465 -9.35 26.68 11.99
C ASN A 465 -8.39 27.09 13.14
N GLU A 466 -7.35 27.91 12.87
CA GLU A 466 -6.45 28.42 13.90
C GLU A 466 -6.90 29.81 14.43
N GLU A 467 -6.52 30.14 15.66
CA GLU A 467 -6.77 31.45 16.25
C GLU A 467 -5.84 32.53 15.69
N SER A 468 -6.41 33.66 15.30
CA SER A 468 -5.64 34.86 14.93
C SER A 468 -6.48 36.11 15.21
N GLY A 469 -5.83 37.16 15.70
CA GLY A 469 -6.52 38.41 16.07
C GLY A 469 -7.56 38.21 17.18
N LEU A 470 -8.81 38.49 16.87
CA LEU A 470 -9.93 38.43 17.83
C LEU A 470 -10.87 37.23 17.59
N GLY A 471 -10.40 36.19 16.91
CA GLY A 471 -11.20 35.00 16.65
C GLY A 471 -10.44 33.92 15.87
N ARG A 472 -11.20 32.98 15.32
CA ARG A 472 -10.71 31.82 14.57
C ARG A 472 -11.10 32.01 13.10
N TYR A 473 -10.14 31.90 12.21
CA TYR A 473 -10.37 31.97 10.77
C TYR A 473 -10.65 30.59 10.18
N ASP A 474 -11.30 30.54 9.01
CA ASP A 474 -11.53 29.27 8.34
C ASP A 474 -10.26 28.79 7.62
N VAL A 475 -9.65 29.63 6.76
CA VAL A 475 -8.44 29.26 6.02
C VAL A 475 -7.46 30.42 5.90
N VAL A 476 -6.18 30.15 6.18
CA VAL A 476 -5.05 31.02 5.87
C VAL A 476 -4.09 30.34 4.92
N ILE A 477 -3.71 31.02 3.85
CA ILE A 477 -2.72 30.59 2.87
C ILE A 477 -1.50 31.51 2.99
N GLU A 478 -0.48 31.04 3.71
CA GLU A 478 0.74 31.79 4.02
C GLU A 478 1.85 31.47 3.01
N PRO A 479 2.42 32.48 2.29
CA PRO A 479 3.48 32.21 1.32
C PRO A 479 4.79 31.85 2.01
N LYS A 480 5.49 30.81 1.53
CA LYS A 480 6.84 30.43 1.98
C LYS A 480 7.87 31.54 1.66
N ASN A 481 7.71 32.21 0.53
CA ASN A 481 8.46 33.44 0.22
C ASN A 481 7.63 34.65 0.65
N LYS A 482 8.10 35.37 1.65
CA LYS A 482 7.42 36.52 2.26
C LYS A 482 7.14 37.70 1.30
N ASN A 483 7.77 37.71 0.14
CA ASN A 483 7.50 38.69 -0.92
C ASN A 483 6.27 38.31 -1.76
N ASN A 484 5.75 37.11 -1.61
CA ASN A 484 4.53 36.70 -2.28
C ASN A 484 3.31 37.05 -1.41
N ARG A 485 2.16 37.06 -2.05
CA ARG A 485 0.88 37.40 -1.43
C ARG A 485 0.33 36.27 -0.58
N GLY A 486 -0.18 36.60 0.62
CA GLY A 486 -0.97 35.71 1.45
C GLY A 486 -2.48 35.86 1.19
N PHE A 487 -3.26 34.86 1.57
CA PHE A 487 -4.71 34.89 1.45
C PHE A 487 -5.35 34.47 2.78
N ILE A 488 -6.50 35.08 3.11
CA ILE A 488 -7.36 34.67 4.19
C ILE A 488 -8.76 34.45 3.61
N LEU A 489 -9.29 33.25 3.77
CA LEU A 489 -10.61 32.88 3.27
C LEU A 489 -11.55 32.68 4.45
N GLU A 490 -12.77 33.16 4.32
CA GLU A 490 -13.86 32.96 5.27
C GLU A 490 -15.06 32.39 4.50
N PHE A 491 -15.66 31.33 5.03
CA PHE A 491 -16.74 30.59 4.39
C PHE A 491 -18.07 30.85 5.09
N LYS A 492 -19.13 31.04 4.32
CA LYS A 492 -20.49 31.22 4.85
C LYS A 492 -21.47 30.38 4.06
N VAL A 493 -22.52 29.91 4.76
CA VAL A 493 -23.59 29.13 4.14
C VAL A 493 -24.90 29.89 4.28
N VAL A 494 -25.62 30.02 3.19
CA VAL A 494 -26.95 30.68 3.15
C VAL A 494 -28.02 29.70 2.63
N LYS A 495 -29.26 30.03 2.95
CA LYS A 495 -30.45 29.25 2.52
C LYS A 495 -31.00 29.72 1.19
N ASN A 496 -30.79 31.00 0.84
CA ASN A 496 -31.31 31.62 -0.38
C ASN A 496 -30.16 32.11 -1.28
N GLU A 497 -30.25 31.90 -2.57
CA GLU A 497 -29.25 32.37 -3.52
C GLU A 497 -29.12 33.88 -3.61
N ASP A 498 -30.21 34.60 -3.35
CA ASP A 498 -30.25 36.09 -3.34
C ASP A 498 -29.35 36.71 -2.25
N ASP A 499 -29.05 35.94 -1.18
CA ASP A 499 -28.20 36.39 -0.08
C ASP A 499 -26.69 36.17 -0.34
N LEU A 500 -26.32 35.41 -1.36
CA LEU A 500 -24.94 35.00 -1.62
C LEU A 500 -23.96 36.16 -1.74
N GLU A 501 -24.31 37.20 -2.51
CA GLU A 501 -23.43 38.35 -2.73
C GLU A 501 -23.18 39.12 -1.44
N LYS A 502 -24.28 39.46 -0.74
CA LYS A 502 -24.22 40.16 0.53
C LYS A 502 -23.41 39.40 1.59
N VAL A 503 -23.66 38.07 1.72
CA VAL A 503 -22.99 37.25 2.75
C VAL A 503 -21.54 36.98 2.41
N SER A 504 -21.16 36.91 1.14
CA SER A 504 -19.74 36.83 0.76
C SER A 504 -18.95 38.11 1.11
N GLU A 505 -19.61 39.29 1.08
CA GLU A 505 -19.01 40.54 1.52
C GLU A 505 -18.97 40.64 3.06
N GLU A 506 -20.01 40.16 3.77
CA GLU A 506 -20.01 40.06 5.23
C GLU A 506 -18.88 39.16 5.76
N ALA A 507 -18.53 38.11 5.03
CA ALA A 507 -17.38 37.27 5.36
C ALA A 507 -16.06 38.07 5.31
N ILE A 508 -15.88 38.97 4.34
CA ILE A 508 -14.71 39.84 4.28
C ILE A 508 -14.69 40.82 5.44
N GLU A 509 -15.84 41.43 5.76
CA GLU A 509 -15.94 42.34 6.92
C GLU A 509 -15.59 41.61 8.23
N GLN A 510 -15.98 40.34 8.38
CA GLN A 510 -15.58 39.53 9.54
C GLN A 510 -14.06 39.37 9.64
N ILE A 511 -13.36 39.07 8.51
CA ILE A 511 -11.88 38.98 8.47
C ILE A 511 -11.26 40.28 8.99
N ILE A 512 -11.80 41.42 8.53
CA ILE A 512 -11.30 42.76 8.89
C ILE A 512 -11.57 43.09 10.35
N GLU A 513 -12.83 42.94 10.81
CA GLU A 513 -13.22 43.22 12.18
C GLU A 513 -12.48 42.37 13.20
N LYS A 514 -12.29 41.07 12.90
CA LYS A 514 -11.58 40.12 13.75
C LYS A 514 -10.05 40.20 13.59
N LYS A 515 -9.55 41.00 12.65
CA LYS A 515 -8.12 41.22 12.41
C LYS A 515 -7.34 39.90 12.20
N TYR A 516 -7.87 39.02 11.40
CA TYR A 516 -7.24 37.71 11.12
C TYR A 516 -5.88 37.81 10.44
N ASP A 517 -5.58 38.95 9.80
CA ASP A 517 -4.31 39.22 9.10
C ASP A 517 -3.13 39.54 10.03
N ILE A 518 -3.35 39.79 11.32
CA ILE A 518 -2.27 40.14 12.26
C ILE A 518 -1.18 39.07 12.24
N GLY A 519 -1.53 37.80 12.33
CA GLY A 519 -0.55 36.70 12.34
C GLY A 519 0.32 36.64 11.08
N LEU A 520 -0.25 36.92 9.91
CA LEU A 520 0.53 37.00 8.64
C LEU A 520 1.45 38.23 8.62
N ARG A 521 0.93 39.39 9.06
CA ARG A 521 1.72 40.64 9.11
C ARG A 521 2.87 40.56 10.09
N ASP A 522 2.68 39.97 11.25
CA ASP A 522 3.73 39.74 12.26
C ASP A 522 4.85 38.86 11.73
N ARG A 523 4.53 37.89 10.86
CA ARG A 523 5.49 37.05 10.16
C ARG A 523 6.15 37.75 8.95
N GLY A 524 5.76 39.00 8.67
CA GLY A 524 6.39 39.86 7.67
C GLY A 524 5.77 39.79 6.27
N ILE A 525 4.55 39.26 6.13
CA ILE A 525 3.81 39.22 4.86
C ILE A 525 3.04 40.54 4.75
N LYS A 526 3.40 41.33 3.74
CA LYS A 526 2.84 42.67 3.55
C LYS A 526 1.56 42.67 2.73
N ASP A 527 1.51 41.84 1.70
CA ASP A 527 0.38 41.75 0.77
C ASP A 527 -0.52 40.59 1.18
N VAL A 528 -1.72 40.89 1.66
CA VAL A 528 -2.73 39.91 2.08
C VAL A 528 -4.04 40.25 1.37
N THR A 529 -4.66 39.27 0.73
CA THR A 529 -5.98 39.38 0.12
C THR A 529 -7.02 38.65 0.98
N PHE A 530 -8.10 39.29 1.26
CA PHE A 530 -9.25 38.76 1.97
C PHE A 530 -10.26 38.20 0.96
N VAL A 531 -10.75 37.01 1.18
CA VAL A 531 -11.65 36.31 0.26
C VAL A 531 -12.85 35.77 1.05
N GLY A 532 -14.03 36.31 0.76
CA GLY A 532 -15.29 35.81 1.30
C GLY A 532 -15.93 34.84 0.29
N VAL A 533 -16.29 33.66 0.76
CA VAL A 533 -16.92 32.61 -0.07
C VAL A 533 -18.26 32.24 0.55
N ALA A 534 -19.35 32.50 -0.16
CA ALA A 534 -20.69 32.15 0.28
C ALA A 534 -21.26 30.99 -0.56
N PHE A 535 -21.88 30.02 0.10
CA PHE A 535 -22.46 28.83 -0.51
C PHE A 535 -23.97 28.77 -0.27
N CYS A 536 -24.73 28.40 -1.32
CA CYS A 536 -26.12 28.01 -1.24
C CYS A 536 -26.31 26.65 -1.96
N GLY A 537 -26.28 25.57 -1.21
CA GLY A 537 -26.23 24.23 -1.81
C GLY A 537 -25.04 24.10 -2.76
N LYS A 538 -25.32 23.95 -4.07
CA LYS A 538 -24.28 23.83 -5.11
C LYS A 538 -23.91 25.16 -5.78
N VAL A 539 -24.45 26.28 -5.35
CA VAL A 539 -24.14 27.61 -5.90
C VAL A 539 -23.14 28.33 -5.00
N VAL A 540 -22.16 28.97 -5.61
CA VAL A 540 -21.10 29.70 -4.87
C VAL A 540 -20.91 31.12 -5.40
N LYS A 541 -20.69 32.06 -4.48
CA LYS A 541 -20.26 33.42 -4.76
C LYS A 541 -18.95 33.71 -4.04
N VAL A 542 -18.03 34.34 -4.75
CA VAL A 542 -16.72 34.75 -4.22
C VAL A 542 -16.61 36.26 -4.30
N SER A 543 -16.34 36.90 -3.16
CA SER A 543 -15.96 38.32 -3.05
C SER A 543 -14.54 38.45 -2.53
N TYR A 544 -13.84 39.54 -2.82
CA TYR A 544 -12.43 39.71 -2.40
C TYR A 544 -12.07 41.19 -2.20
N ARG A 545 -11.07 41.44 -1.35
CA ARG A 545 -10.54 42.77 -1.06
C ARG A 545 -9.04 42.76 -0.79
#